data_be4682ec214309d641b3e823783b1b36
#
_entry.id   be4682ec214309d641b3e823783b1b36
#
_cell.length_a   1.000
_cell.length_b   1.000
_cell.length_c   1.000
_cell.angle_alpha   90.00
_cell.angle_beta   90.00
_cell.angle_gamma   90.00
#
_symmetry.space_group_name_H-M   'P 1'
#
loop_
_entity.id
_entity.type
_entity.pdbx_description
1 polymer ?
#
loop_
_entity_poly.entity_id
_entity_poly.type
_entity_poly.pdbx_seq_one_letter_code
_entity_poly.pdbx_strand_id
1 'polypeptide(L)'
;VNHSKALAAAGLFVLSATVGMFCKHPAARSVTPVKFAELAPPKFSRQASAGLFVGVREFAHDRMLTVPYAVDDAVDLAHRFALDQRVGLVPPRRVVLAISGQPQKEESKRRLRELKEAGAEIVHDASTGKILHLLKEQAARAGDEGLLVLSIASHGFQQDGDAYILGSTSDFGATETSLRTATIFDIAAQARRSLIFIDACRDRTGQGSRGGGDIDSAAPQLPGMNRVQGQVIFYAAAAGQYAFDDDVHQNGVFTKAVLDGLDCKASAPRGTVLVETLHSFAEREVRRWIRDNKNRPVDAATQVSMEGATRNMPLCQCWRTATSRLRIAVDGSIVTAYDQDTRPLWRKEFAEPVVHAEAADLDADALYEVVIGLPTGVVVVDRDGKELWRRSAEPLTLATFTTGDLYKKHTNQIVALWNDKPNSTSRLTVYDSEGHEQSIDHPALLRYVAIGRPNNMHSPRIVTATDSSVLLLHAKKLTPYWQRRVRSSGETIRELRIGDGDHDSRRDLAVDTSSGTTWFTFDGKILGQSGKAVWEDASARPGNGGI
;
A
#
# COMPACT_ATOMS: atom_id res chain seq x y z
N VAL A 1 69.57 56.45 -24.77
CA VAL A 1 70.13 56.01 -26.05
C VAL A 1 69.10 55.13 -26.73
N ASN A 2 68.52 55.76 -27.73
CA ASN A 2 68.00 55.23 -29.02
C ASN A 2 67.06 54.09 -29.13
N HIS A 3 65.90 54.43 -29.65
CA HIS A 3 65.32 54.17 -31.00
C HIS A 3 64.77 52.75 -31.18
N SER A 4 63.57 52.44 -31.76
CA SER A 4 62.75 53.11 -32.76
C SER A 4 61.40 52.38 -32.86
N LYS A 5 60.39 53.15 -33.06
CA LYS A 5 59.24 53.05 -33.99
C LYS A 5 58.87 51.69 -34.60
N ALA A 6 57.60 51.33 -34.49
CA ALA A 6 56.72 51.17 -35.63
C ALA A 6 55.24 51.09 -35.19
N LEU A 7 54.42 51.85 -35.91
CA LEU A 7 52.95 51.88 -35.87
C LEU A 7 52.35 50.59 -36.43
N ALA A 8 51.21 50.21 -35.96
CA ALA A 8 50.03 49.92 -36.82
C ALA A 8 48.74 49.64 -36.04
N ALA A 9 47.77 50.42 -36.38
CA ALA A 9 46.34 50.16 -36.56
C ALA A 9 45.48 49.70 -35.39
N ALA A 10 44.55 50.60 -35.13
CA ALA A 10 43.36 50.46 -34.27
C ALA A 10 42.39 49.38 -34.75
N GLY A 11 41.88 48.64 -33.81
CA GLY A 11 40.66 47.83 -33.93
C GLY A 11 39.89 47.93 -32.62
N LEU A 12 38.93 48.81 -32.62
CA LEU A 12 38.00 49.02 -31.49
C LEU A 12 37.03 47.82 -31.40
N PHE A 13 37.25 46.92 -30.48
CA PHE A 13 36.23 45.95 -30.10
C PHE A 13 35.57 46.39 -28.79
N VAL A 14 34.29 46.80 -28.91
CA VAL A 14 33.41 47.05 -27.77
C VAL A 14 33.01 45.70 -27.22
N LEU A 15 33.56 45.28 -26.09
CA LEU A 15 33.05 44.17 -25.29
C LEU A 15 31.94 44.69 -24.40
N SER A 16 30.69 44.41 -24.76
CA SER A 16 29.56 44.54 -23.86
C SER A 16 29.65 43.41 -22.82
N ALA A 17 30.00 43.75 -21.60
CA ALA A 17 29.94 42.83 -20.46
C ALA A 17 28.49 42.68 -20.03
N THR A 18 27.83 41.60 -20.49
CA THR A 18 26.58 41.12 -19.87
C THR A 18 26.95 40.41 -18.56
N VAL A 19 26.66 41.10 -17.46
CA VAL A 19 26.73 40.52 -16.12
C VAL A 19 25.64 39.45 -16.03
N GLY A 20 25.95 38.21 -16.30
CA GLY A 20 25.13 37.06 -16.03
C GLY A 20 25.08 36.80 -14.53
N MET A 21 23.96 37.18 -13.93
CA MET A 21 23.66 36.89 -12.53
C MET A 21 23.38 35.40 -12.40
N PHE A 22 24.42 34.58 -12.16
CA PHE A 22 24.29 33.19 -11.82
C PHE A 22 23.62 33.08 -10.43
N CYS A 23 22.33 32.89 -10.37
CA CYS A 23 21.69 32.33 -9.19
C CYS A 23 22.31 30.95 -8.91
N LYS A 24 23.21 30.89 -7.95
CA LYS A 24 23.64 29.62 -7.38
C LYS A 24 22.44 29.01 -6.68
N HIS A 25 21.80 28.07 -7.33
CA HIS A 25 20.91 27.14 -6.64
C HIS A 25 21.75 26.42 -5.60
N PRO A 26 21.31 26.35 -4.33
CA PRO A 26 22.01 25.52 -3.36
C PRO A 26 21.97 24.09 -3.90
N ALA A 27 23.14 23.51 -4.06
CA ALA A 27 23.26 22.12 -4.45
C ALA A 27 22.36 21.30 -3.54
N ALA A 28 21.40 20.58 -4.12
CA ALA A 28 20.60 19.61 -3.40
C ALA A 28 21.59 18.72 -2.65
N ARG A 29 21.54 18.76 -1.31
CA ARG A 29 22.29 17.82 -0.50
C ARG A 29 21.83 16.45 -0.94
N SER A 30 22.69 15.70 -1.61
CA SER A 30 22.48 14.30 -1.89
C SER A 30 22.34 13.63 -0.53
N VAL A 31 21.11 13.32 -0.15
CA VAL A 31 20.87 12.41 0.95
C VAL A 31 21.44 11.08 0.46
N THR A 32 22.63 10.74 0.96
CA THR A 32 23.21 9.42 0.71
C THR A 32 22.17 8.42 1.17
N PRO A 33 21.64 7.53 0.30
CA PRO A 33 20.68 6.54 0.76
C PRO A 33 21.40 5.71 1.82
N VAL A 34 20.91 5.75 3.05
CA VAL A 34 21.42 4.87 4.11
C VAL A 34 21.23 3.45 3.59
N LYS A 35 22.33 2.76 3.35
CA LYS A 35 22.30 1.36 2.93
C LYS A 35 21.81 0.53 4.12
N PHE A 36 20.50 0.37 4.27
CA PHE A 36 19.87 -0.49 5.28
C PHE A 36 20.34 -1.95 5.22
N ALA A 37 21.07 -2.32 4.18
CA ALA A 37 21.59 -3.66 3.95
C ALA A 37 22.87 -4.02 4.74
N GLU A 38 23.49 -3.08 5.45
CA GLU A 38 24.78 -3.31 6.11
C GLU A 38 24.67 -3.96 7.49
N LEU A 39 23.48 -3.91 8.11
CA LEU A 39 23.26 -4.57 9.41
C LEU A 39 22.49 -5.87 9.19
N ALA A 40 23.11 -6.99 9.54
CA ALA A 40 22.41 -8.26 9.51
C ALA A 40 21.17 -8.23 10.42
N PRO A 41 19.98 -8.66 9.93
CA PRO A 41 18.78 -8.66 10.75
C PRO A 41 18.97 -9.56 11.98
N PRO A 42 18.36 -9.21 13.13
CA PRO A 42 18.45 -10.05 14.32
C PRO A 42 17.81 -11.41 14.04
N LYS A 43 18.57 -12.47 14.30
CA LYS A 43 18.08 -13.85 14.18
C LYS A 43 17.35 -14.25 15.45
N PHE A 44 16.20 -14.88 15.32
CA PHE A 44 15.45 -15.48 16.42
C PHE A 44 14.73 -16.76 15.95
N SER A 45 14.41 -17.62 16.90
CA SER A 45 13.65 -18.85 16.67
C SER A 45 12.15 -18.55 16.76
N ARG A 46 11.40 -18.75 15.68
CA ARG A 46 9.94 -18.63 15.71
C ARG A 46 9.31 -19.61 16.70
N GLN A 47 9.86 -20.82 16.81
CA GLN A 47 9.36 -21.83 17.75
C GLN A 47 9.55 -21.47 19.21
N ALA A 48 10.59 -20.69 19.52
CA ALA A 48 10.84 -20.15 20.85
C ALA A 48 10.12 -18.83 21.11
N SER A 49 9.55 -18.19 20.09
CA SER A 49 8.83 -16.91 20.26
C SER A 49 7.55 -17.06 21.06
N ALA A 50 7.14 -16.02 21.79
CA ALA A 50 5.94 -15.99 22.61
C ALA A 50 5.22 -14.65 22.45
N GLY A 51 3.89 -14.63 22.64
CA GLY A 51 3.08 -13.44 22.46
C GLY A 51 2.08 -13.21 23.58
N LEU A 52 1.96 -11.94 24.01
CA LEU A 52 0.90 -11.46 24.89
C LEU A 52 0.16 -10.33 24.17
N PHE A 53 -1.15 -10.50 23.99
CA PHE A 53 -2.02 -9.51 23.37
C PHE A 53 -3.11 -9.12 24.36
N VAL A 54 -3.13 -7.84 24.72
CA VAL A 54 -4.01 -7.30 25.75
C VAL A 54 -5.00 -6.34 25.13
N GLY A 55 -6.30 -6.58 25.39
CA GLY A 55 -7.39 -5.70 24.96
C GLY A 55 -8.31 -5.37 26.14
N VAL A 56 -8.26 -4.11 26.61
CA VAL A 56 -9.12 -3.65 27.71
C VAL A 56 -10.20 -2.75 27.15
N ARG A 57 -11.39 -3.32 26.92
CA ARG A 57 -12.56 -2.59 26.45
C ARG A 57 -13.42 -2.11 27.60
N GLU A 58 -13.59 -2.94 28.65
CA GLU A 58 -14.49 -2.69 29.76
C GLU A 58 -13.71 -2.57 31.06
N PHE A 59 -14.08 -1.59 31.88
CA PHE A 59 -13.43 -1.26 33.16
C PHE A 59 -14.39 -1.53 34.33
N ALA A 60 -13.88 -2.18 35.39
CA ALA A 60 -14.71 -2.64 36.48
C ALA A 60 -15.33 -1.47 37.31
N HIS A 61 -14.59 -0.38 37.46
CA HIS A 61 -14.98 0.73 38.31
C HIS A 61 -15.67 1.87 37.58
N ASP A 62 -15.50 1.98 36.27
CA ASP A 62 -16.15 3.02 35.46
C ASP A 62 -16.59 2.49 34.10
N ARG A 63 -17.89 2.26 33.97
CA ARG A 63 -18.51 1.81 32.69
C ARG A 63 -18.51 2.86 31.59
N MET A 64 -18.22 4.13 31.91
CA MET A 64 -18.11 5.22 30.94
C MET A 64 -16.78 5.23 30.22
N LEU A 65 -15.76 4.56 30.77
CA LEU A 65 -14.40 4.49 30.20
C LEU A 65 -14.24 3.34 29.18
N THR A 66 -15.22 3.12 28.33
CA THR A 66 -15.12 2.06 27.33
C THR A 66 -14.14 2.43 26.21
N VAL A 67 -13.26 1.48 25.84
CA VAL A 67 -12.43 1.55 24.62
C VAL A 67 -13.03 0.60 23.58
N PRO A 68 -13.81 1.09 22.63
CA PRO A 68 -14.71 0.28 21.80
C PRO A 68 -14.03 -0.91 21.12
N TYR A 69 -12.86 -0.70 20.52
CA TYR A 69 -12.21 -1.69 19.66
C TYR A 69 -10.95 -2.32 20.26
N ALA A 70 -10.63 -2.08 21.54
CA ALA A 70 -9.40 -2.59 22.15
C ALA A 70 -9.28 -4.12 22.11
N VAL A 71 -10.39 -4.83 22.27
CA VAL A 71 -10.41 -6.31 22.17
C VAL A 71 -10.26 -6.77 20.72
N ASP A 72 -10.86 -6.05 19.77
CA ASP A 72 -10.70 -6.32 18.33
C ASP A 72 -9.25 -6.14 17.89
N ASP A 73 -8.60 -5.08 18.35
CA ASP A 73 -7.18 -4.79 18.08
C ASP A 73 -6.27 -5.92 18.59
N ALA A 74 -6.48 -6.36 19.84
CA ALA A 74 -5.70 -7.45 20.43
C ALA A 74 -5.90 -8.76 19.67
N VAL A 75 -7.13 -9.10 19.33
CA VAL A 75 -7.47 -10.33 18.58
C VAL A 75 -6.90 -10.29 17.16
N ASP A 76 -7.07 -9.18 16.46
CA ASP A 76 -6.63 -9.04 15.07
C ASP A 76 -5.10 -9.11 14.94
N LEU A 77 -4.36 -8.46 15.86
CA LEU A 77 -2.91 -8.57 15.93
C LEU A 77 -2.45 -9.98 16.34
N ALA A 78 -3.08 -10.59 17.35
CA ALA A 78 -2.76 -11.95 17.75
C ALA A 78 -2.93 -12.95 16.58
N HIS A 79 -4.05 -12.83 15.85
CA HIS A 79 -4.31 -13.65 14.67
C HIS A 79 -3.24 -13.43 13.59
N ARG A 80 -2.88 -12.18 13.32
CA ARG A 80 -1.85 -11.82 12.34
C ARG A 80 -0.49 -12.42 12.70
N PHE A 81 -0.05 -12.30 13.93
CA PHE A 81 1.24 -12.80 14.37
C PHE A 81 1.30 -14.32 14.55
N ALA A 82 0.16 -14.98 14.76
CA ALA A 82 0.11 -16.43 15.02
C ALA A 82 -0.29 -17.27 13.80
N LEU A 83 -1.31 -16.84 13.04
CA LEU A 83 -1.95 -17.69 12.03
C LEU A 83 -1.71 -17.24 10.59
N ASP A 84 -1.33 -15.99 10.35
CA ASP A 84 -0.99 -15.54 9.00
C ASP A 84 0.36 -16.15 8.58
N GLN A 85 0.36 -16.92 7.49
CA GLN A 85 1.56 -17.61 7.01
C GLN A 85 2.69 -16.65 6.60
N ARG A 86 2.36 -15.42 6.19
CA ARG A 86 3.34 -14.40 5.79
C ARG A 86 4.06 -13.79 6.98
N VAL A 87 3.38 -13.68 8.11
CA VAL A 87 3.89 -13.12 9.37
C VAL A 87 4.34 -14.26 10.30
N GLY A 88 3.40 -15.00 10.88
CA GLY A 88 3.59 -16.24 11.64
C GLY A 88 4.80 -16.24 12.58
N LEU A 89 5.03 -15.13 13.32
CA LEU A 89 6.23 -14.99 14.17
C LEU A 89 6.12 -15.72 15.49
N VAL A 90 4.91 -16.07 15.94
CA VAL A 90 4.63 -16.72 17.22
C VAL A 90 3.79 -17.98 16.99
N PRO A 91 4.20 -19.16 17.49
CA PRO A 91 3.34 -20.34 17.44
C PRO A 91 2.02 -20.10 18.19
N PRO A 92 0.86 -20.54 17.66
CA PRO A 92 -0.44 -20.28 18.31
C PRO A 92 -0.50 -20.73 19.78
N ARG A 93 0.07 -21.88 20.12
CA ARG A 93 0.14 -22.40 21.49
C ARG A 93 1.04 -21.60 22.46
N ARG A 94 1.71 -20.57 21.96
CA ARG A 94 2.55 -19.66 22.73
C ARG A 94 2.00 -18.23 22.68
N VAL A 95 0.73 -18.09 22.25
CA VAL A 95 -0.04 -16.85 22.27
C VAL A 95 -0.97 -16.87 23.47
N VAL A 96 -0.97 -15.77 24.22
CA VAL A 96 -1.94 -15.48 25.27
C VAL A 96 -2.67 -14.19 24.94
N LEU A 97 -4.01 -14.22 24.97
CA LEU A 97 -4.84 -13.04 24.92
C LEU A 97 -5.40 -12.77 26.30
N ALA A 98 -5.12 -11.59 26.86
CA ALA A 98 -5.74 -11.10 28.10
C ALA A 98 -6.76 -10.01 27.73
N ILE A 99 -8.05 -10.30 27.86
CA ILE A 99 -9.12 -9.43 27.39
C ILE A 99 -10.13 -9.07 28.46
N SER A 100 -10.62 -7.84 28.44
CA SER A 100 -11.78 -7.39 29.22
C SER A 100 -12.87 -6.89 28.25
N GLY A 101 -13.98 -7.60 28.23
CA GLY A 101 -15.06 -7.45 27.23
C GLY A 101 -14.95 -8.43 26.06
N GLN A 102 -15.81 -8.24 25.06
CA GLN A 102 -15.89 -9.08 23.86
C GLN A 102 -15.54 -8.26 22.62
N PRO A 103 -14.97 -8.87 21.55
CA PRO A 103 -14.78 -8.17 20.30
C PRO A 103 -16.13 -7.76 19.69
N GLN A 104 -16.14 -6.59 19.04
CA GLN A 104 -17.33 -6.02 18.40
C GLN A 104 -17.52 -6.53 16.96
N LYS A 105 -16.42 -6.55 16.24
CA LYS A 105 -16.32 -6.87 14.83
C LYS A 105 -16.52 -8.36 14.60
N GLU A 106 -17.41 -8.74 13.69
CA GLU A 106 -17.69 -10.16 13.40
C GLU A 106 -16.44 -10.93 12.95
N GLU A 107 -15.57 -10.26 12.22
CA GLU A 107 -14.32 -10.87 11.80
C GLU A 107 -13.39 -11.17 12.99
N SER A 108 -13.28 -10.26 13.95
CA SER A 108 -12.48 -10.48 15.17
C SER A 108 -13.09 -11.57 16.05
N LYS A 109 -14.41 -11.69 16.10
CA LYS A 109 -15.08 -12.83 16.76
C LYS A 109 -14.73 -14.18 16.12
N ARG A 110 -14.68 -14.22 14.78
CA ARG A 110 -14.25 -15.41 14.03
C ARG A 110 -12.78 -15.71 14.31
N ARG A 111 -11.89 -14.70 14.22
CA ARG A 111 -10.44 -14.82 14.49
C ARG A 111 -10.15 -15.30 15.91
N LEU A 112 -10.94 -14.86 16.89
CA LEU A 112 -10.80 -15.30 18.28
C LEU A 112 -11.09 -16.82 18.39
N ARG A 113 -12.14 -17.33 17.70
CA ARG A 113 -12.40 -18.77 17.64
C ARG A 113 -11.26 -19.55 16.98
N GLU A 114 -10.76 -19.07 15.83
CA GLU A 114 -9.64 -19.68 15.11
C GLU A 114 -8.37 -19.74 15.97
N LEU A 115 -8.06 -18.66 16.71
CA LEU A 115 -6.93 -18.64 17.66
C LEU A 115 -7.11 -19.68 18.76
N LYS A 116 -8.30 -19.79 19.36
CA LYS A 116 -8.61 -20.76 20.40
C LYS A 116 -8.48 -22.20 19.87
N GLU A 117 -9.02 -22.47 18.69
CA GLU A 117 -8.91 -23.79 18.03
C GLU A 117 -7.47 -24.15 17.69
N ALA A 118 -6.64 -23.18 17.35
CA ALA A 118 -5.21 -23.35 17.11
C ALA A 118 -4.38 -23.51 18.40
N GLY A 119 -5.00 -23.37 19.57
CA GLY A 119 -4.41 -23.60 20.88
C GLY A 119 -3.86 -22.36 21.59
N ALA A 120 -4.27 -21.14 21.18
CA ALA A 120 -4.00 -19.93 21.94
C ALA A 120 -4.78 -19.91 23.26
N GLU A 121 -4.15 -19.38 24.32
CA GLU A 121 -4.78 -19.21 25.61
C GLU A 121 -5.58 -17.91 25.65
N ILE A 122 -6.86 -17.99 26.04
CA ILE A 122 -7.73 -16.82 26.20
C ILE A 122 -8.03 -16.62 27.68
N VAL A 123 -7.60 -15.48 28.22
CA VAL A 123 -7.75 -15.09 29.62
C VAL A 123 -8.72 -13.94 29.68
N HIS A 124 -9.87 -14.14 30.33
CA HIS A 124 -10.89 -13.09 30.53
C HIS A 124 -10.61 -12.28 31.79
N ASP A 125 -9.37 -11.91 32.00
CA ASP A 125 -8.88 -11.05 33.07
C ASP A 125 -7.72 -10.22 32.52
N ALA A 126 -7.95 -8.92 32.33
CA ALA A 126 -6.95 -7.94 31.91
C ALA A 126 -6.65 -6.94 33.04
N SER A 127 -6.72 -7.37 34.31
CA SER A 127 -6.29 -6.56 35.43
C SER A 127 -4.77 -6.31 35.42
N THR A 128 -4.33 -5.20 35.99
CA THR A 128 -2.91 -4.80 36.07
C THR A 128 -2.02 -5.92 36.56
N GLY A 129 -2.40 -6.58 37.68
CA GLY A 129 -1.64 -7.70 38.25
C GLY A 129 -1.56 -8.90 37.31
N LYS A 130 -2.67 -9.24 36.65
CA LYS A 130 -2.72 -10.37 35.69
C LYS A 130 -1.87 -10.10 34.45
N ILE A 131 -1.95 -8.88 33.89
CA ILE A 131 -1.13 -8.49 32.72
C ILE A 131 0.36 -8.61 33.04
N LEU A 132 0.80 -8.07 34.20
CA LEU A 132 2.20 -8.14 34.61
C LEU A 132 2.68 -9.59 34.84
N HIS A 133 1.82 -10.44 35.42
CA HIS A 133 2.12 -11.86 35.63
C HIS A 133 2.31 -12.56 34.27
N LEU A 134 1.34 -12.41 33.36
CA LEU A 134 1.40 -13.02 32.02
C LEU A 134 2.58 -12.49 31.22
N LEU A 135 2.92 -11.20 31.32
CA LEU A 135 4.06 -10.62 30.63
C LEU A 135 5.38 -11.26 31.10
N LYS A 136 5.55 -11.45 32.42
CA LYS A 136 6.73 -12.16 32.96
C LYS A 136 6.85 -13.57 32.43
N GLU A 137 5.73 -14.31 32.40
CA GLU A 137 5.71 -15.66 31.84
C GLU A 137 6.07 -15.69 30.36
N GLN A 138 5.48 -14.80 29.54
CA GLN A 138 5.77 -14.78 28.09
C GLN A 138 7.18 -14.28 27.79
N ALA A 139 7.71 -13.33 28.55
CA ALA A 139 9.11 -12.90 28.44
C ALA A 139 10.08 -14.04 28.75
N ALA A 140 9.85 -14.77 29.84
CA ALA A 140 10.64 -15.95 30.19
C ALA A 140 10.54 -17.06 29.13
N ARG A 141 9.35 -17.28 28.55
CA ARG A 141 9.15 -18.27 27.47
C ARG A 141 9.90 -17.90 26.19
N ALA A 142 9.93 -16.61 25.81
CA ALA A 142 10.70 -16.16 24.64
C ALA A 142 12.22 -16.25 24.88
N GLY A 143 12.66 -15.89 26.07
CA GLY A 143 14.05 -15.99 26.50
C GLY A 143 15.05 -15.38 25.51
N ASP A 144 16.22 -16.03 25.41
CA ASP A 144 17.31 -15.57 24.54
C ASP A 144 17.15 -15.94 23.06
N GLU A 145 16.40 -17.00 22.77
CA GLU A 145 16.28 -17.53 21.41
C GLU A 145 15.09 -17.01 20.65
N GLY A 146 14.00 -16.66 21.33
CA GLY A 146 12.75 -16.23 20.73
C GLY A 146 12.62 -14.74 20.55
N LEU A 147 11.45 -14.34 20.06
CA LEU A 147 10.92 -12.99 20.02
C LEU A 147 9.71 -12.90 20.93
N LEU A 148 9.70 -11.96 21.88
CA LEU A 148 8.50 -11.58 22.60
C LEU A 148 7.69 -10.59 21.75
N VAL A 149 6.45 -10.91 21.41
CA VAL A 149 5.50 -9.98 20.80
C VAL A 149 4.51 -9.54 21.88
N LEU A 150 4.44 -8.25 22.15
CA LEU A 150 3.50 -7.67 23.10
C LEU A 150 2.63 -6.63 22.40
N SER A 151 1.32 -6.70 22.58
CA SER A 151 0.40 -5.64 22.18
C SER A 151 -0.51 -5.29 23.33
N ILE A 152 -0.71 -4.00 23.61
CA ILE A 152 -1.65 -3.52 24.63
C ILE A 152 -2.50 -2.41 24.01
N ALA A 153 -3.82 -2.64 23.95
CA ALA A 153 -4.83 -1.67 23.56
C ALA A 153 -5.72 -1.35 24.78
N SER A 154 -5.70 -0.09 25.23
CA SER A 154 -6.42 0.37 26.41
C SER A 154 -6.44 1.89 26.50
N HIS A 155 -7.07 2.45 27.54
CA HIS A 155 -6.80 3.82 27.97
C HIS A 155 -5.38 3.97 28.53
N GLY A 156 -4.84 5.18 28.41
CA GLY A 156 -3.58 5.56 29.00
C GLY A 156 -3.55 7.05 29.35
N PHE A 157 -2.64 7.41 30.26
CA PHE A 157 -2.40 8.79 30.65
C PHE A 157 -0.92 9.02 30.99
N GLN A 158 -0.53 10.28 31.09
CA GLN A 158 0.82 10.67 31.49
C GLN A 158 0.76 11.49 32.77
N GLN A 159 1.58 11.13 33.75
CA GLN A 159 1.70 11.84 35.03
C GLN A 159 3.16 11.86 35.49
N ASP A 160 3.65 13.02 35.95
CA ASP A 160 5.01 13.23 36.46
C ASP A 160 6.14 12.75 35.52
N GLY A 161 5.90 12.82 34.22
CA GLY A 161 6.86 12.38 33.19
C GLY A 161 6.79 10.90 32.85
N ASP A 162 6.04 10.10 33.58
CA ASP A 162 5.79 8.69 33.31
C ASP A 162 4.49 8.47 32.55
N ALA A 163 4.44 7.44 31.71
CA ALA A 163 3.24 7.00 31.00
C ALA A 163 2.66 5.74 31.69
N TYR A 164 1.35 5.73 31.80
CA TYR A 164 0.57 4.67 32.45
C TYR A 164 -0.51 4.15 31.51
N ILE A 165 -0.78 2.86 31.58
CA ILE A 165 -1.84 2.17 30.83
C ILE A 165 -2.80 1.55 31.85
N LEU A 166 -4.10 1.63 31.61
CA LEU A 166 -5.11 1.09 32.49
C LEU A 166 -5.30 -0.41 32.26
N GLY A 167 -5.24 -1.20 33.31
CA GLY A 167 -5.81 -2.53 33.35
C GLY A 167 -7.33 -2.46 33.58
N SER A 168 -8.02 -3.58 33.45
CA SER A 168 -9.49 -3.63 33.59
C SER A 168 -10.02 -3.26 35.00
N THR A 169 -9.16 -3.29 36.00
CA THR A 169 -9.48 -2.93 37.39
C THR A 169 -8.80 -1.62 37.85
N SER A 170 -8.19 -0.89 36.93
CA SER A 170 -7.55 0.39 37.23
C SER A 170 -8.59 1.49 37.43
N ASP A 171 -8.33 2.39 38.37
CA ASP A 171 -9.04 3.65 38.49
C ASP A 171 -8.35 4.70 37.61
N PHE A 172 -9.14 5.49 36.90
CA PHE A 172 -8.59 6.50 35.99
C PHE A 172 -7.79 7.57 36.77
N GLY A 173 -6.54 7.79 36.33
CA GLY A 173 -5.63 8.74 36.98
C GLY A 173 -4.93 8.20 38.22
N ALA A 174 -5.24 6.98 38.68
CA ALA A 174 -4.55 6.34 39.82
C ALA A 174 -3.32 5.56 39.33
N THR A 175 -2.13 6.08 39.59
CA THR A 175 -0.86 5.48 39.15
C THR A 175 -0.61 4.13 39.82
N GLU A 176 -1.06 3.96 41.07
CA GLU A 176 -0.89 2.74 41.88
C GLU A 176 -1.69 1.53 41.35
N THR A 177 -2.81 1.77 40.67
CA THR A 177 -3.63 0.71 40.05
C THR A 177 -3.33 0.50 38.57
N SER A 178 -2.50 1.37 37.99
CA SER A 178 -2.21 1.38 36.56
C SER A 178 -0.85 0.75 36.21
N LEU A 179 -0.69 0.34 34.95
CA LEU A 179 0.55 -0.23 34.41
C LEU A 179 1.51 0.90 34.03
N ARG A 180 2.58 1.09 34.78
CA ARG A 180 3.65 2.00 34.36
C ARG A 180 4.39 1.42 33.15
N THR A 181 4.51 2.16 32.04
CA THR A 181 5.13 1.66 30.81
C THR A 181 6.58 1.25 30.99
N ALA A 182 7.33 1.96 31.83
CA ALA A 182 8.71 1.59 32.18
C ALA A 182 8.78 0.17 32.78
N THR A 183 7.87 -0.20 33.68
CA THR A 183 7.80 -1.55 34.27
C THR A 183 7.50 -2.61 33.20
N ILE A 184 6.62 -2.29 32.23
CA ILE A 184 6.33 -3.19 31.09
C ILE A 184 7.61 -3.43 30.29
N PHE A 185 8.38 -2.38 30.00
CA PHE A 185 9.60 -2.49 29.20
C PHE A 185 10.72 -3.23 29.93
N ASP A 186 10.88 -3.01 31.21
CA ASP A 186 11.86 -3.72 32.04
C ASP A 186 11.56 -5.23 32.08
N ILE A 187 10.29 -5.61 32.21
CA ILE A 187 9.90 -7.03 32.16
C ILE A 187 10.10 -7.58 30.74
N ALA A 188 9.69 -6.86 29.71
CA ALA A 188 9.85 -7.30 28.32
C ALA A 188 11.34 -7.45 27.94
N ALA A 189 12.23 -6.69 28.56
CA ALA A 189 13.69 -6.76 28.38
C ALA A 189 14.32 -8.05 28.90
N GLN A 190 13.59 -8.87 29.68
CA GLN A 190 14.02 -10.21 30.07
C GLN A 190 14.07 -11.17 28.87
N ALA A 191 13.29 -10.90 27.82
CA ALA A 191 13.50 -11.52 26.51
C ALA A 191 14.56 -10.73 25.74
N ARG A 192 15.53 -11.45 25.16
CA ARG A 192 16.61 -10.80 24.40
C ARG A 192 16.11 -9.93 23.25
N ARG A 193 14.90 -10.22 22.72
CA ARG A 193 14.25 -9.46 21.64
C ARG A 193 12.78 -9.30 21.94
N SER A 194 12.31 -8.07 21.83
CA SER A 194 10.88 -7.77 22.01
C SER A 194 10.37 -6.80 20.95
N LEU A 195 9.14 -7.06 20.48
CA LEU A 195 8.37 -6.22 19.58
C LEU A 195 7.09 -5.83 20.30
N ILE A 196 6.95 -4.55 20.62
CA ILE A 196 5.93 -4.03 21.52
C ILE A 196 5.07 -3.01 20.77
N PHE A 197 3.76 -3.16 20.83
CA PHE A 197 2.77 -2.23 20.30
C PHE A 197 1.93 -1.68 21.44
N ILE A 198 1.94 -0.36 21.63
CA ILE A 198 1.15 0.34 22.64
C ILE A 198 0.11 1.21 21.92
N ASP A 199 -1.13 0.76 21.93
CA ASP A 199 -2.28 1.51 21.43
C ASP A 199 -3.05 2.14 22.62
N ALA A 200 -2.49 3.22 23.14
CA ALA A 200 -3.04 3.96 24.27
C ALA A 200 -2.73 5.45 24.12
N CYS A 201 -3.62 6.29 24.66
CA CYS A 201 -3.42 7.73 24.75
C CYS A 201 -2.22 8.07 25.64
N ARG A 202 -1.59 9.21 25.35
CA ARG A 202 -0.47 9.75 26.14
C ARG A 202 -0.75 11.20 26.54
N ASP A 203 -2.02 11.49 26.91
CA ASP A 203 -2.44 12.82 27.32
C ASP A 203 -2.02 13.11 28.77
N ARG A 204 -1.70 14.38 29.05
CA ARG A 204 -1.28 14.87 30.36
C ARG A 204 -2.44 15.15 31.33
N THR A 205 -3.66 15.30 30.84
CA THR A 205 -4.76 15.88 31.63
C THR A 205 -5.56 14.88 32.43
N GLY A 206 -5.29 13.58 32.32
CA GLY A 206 -6.06 12.56 33.02
C GLY A 206 -7.54 12.49 32.62
N GLN A 207 -7.99 13.28 31.66
CA GLN A 207 -9.34 13.22 31.08
C GLN A 207 -9.32 12.38 29.83
N GLY A 208 -9.36 11.08 30.02
CA GLY A 208 -9.28 10.10 28.96
C GLY A 208 -10.51 10.08 28.07
N SER A 209 -10.62 11.02 27.15
CA SER A 209 -11.46 10.81 26.00
C SER A 209 -10.58 10.62 24.76
N ARG A 210 -10.77 9.53 24.05
CA ARG A 210 -10.35 9.40 22.66
C ARG A 210 -11.18 10.38 21.83
N GLY A 211 -10.95 11.67 21.96
CA GLY A 211 -11.67 12.70 21.22
C GLY A 211 -11.70 14.05 21.88
N GLY A 212 -10.88 14.97 21.42
CA GLY A 212 -11.12 16.39 21.40
C GLY A 212 -10.82 17.18 22.67
N GLY A 213 -9.63 17.75 22.77
CA GLY A 213 -9.28 18.91 23.60
C GLY A 213 -8.14 19.66 22.93
N ASP A 214 -8.15 20.97 23.03
CA ASP A 214 -7.09 21.84 22.52
C ASP A 214 -5.76 21.52 23.20
N ILE A 215 -4.73 21.32 22.40
CA ILE A 215 -3.38 21.05 22.88
C ILE A 215 -2.52 22.26 22.53
N ASP A 216 -2.08 22.94 23.57
CA ASP A 216 -0.96 23.86 23.46
C ASP A 216 0.31 23.12 23.88
N SER A 217 1.19 22.92 22.87
CA SER A 217 2.63 22.89 22.88
C SER A 217 3.47 21.87 23.66
N ALA A 218 4.61 21.61 23.02
CA ALA A 218 5.90 21.09 23.50
C ALA A 218 5.84 19.77 24.28
N ALA A 219 5.82 18.68 23.54
CA ALA A 219 6.05 17.35 24.08
C ALA A 219 7.42 17.27 24.78
N PRO A 220 7.51 16.94 26.06
CA PRO A 220 8.78 16.54 26.65
C PRO A 220 9.21 15.23 25.99
N GLN A 221 10.45 15.19 25.57
CA GLN A 221 11.09 13.92 25.24
C GLN A 221 10.94 12.98 26.43
N LEU A 222 10.64 11.72 26.18
CA LEU A 222 10.59 10.71 27.24
C LEU A 222 11.90 10.74 28.03
N PRO A 223 11.90 11.04 29.34
CA PRO A 223 13.11 10.96 30.10
C PRO A 223 13.57 9.50 30.15
N GLY A 224 14.79 9.24 29.68
CA GLY A 224 15.50 8.02 30.01
C GLY A 224 14.82 6.72 29.58
N MET A 225 14.39 6.57 28.30
CA MET A 225 14.34 5.23 27.76
C MET A 225 15.77 4.72 27.74
N ASN A 226 16.12 3.88 28.72
CA ASN A 226 17.26 3.00 28.61
C ASN A 226 16.97 2.14 27.36
N ARG A 227 17.65 2.47 26.26
CA ARG A 227 17.51 1.73 25.02
C ARG A 227 18.06 0.34 25.27
N VAL A 228 17.17 -0.60 25.51
CA VAL A 228 17.55 -2.01 25.67
C VAL A 228 17.82 -2.56 24.30
N GLN A 229 19.03 -3.05 24.10
CA GLN A 229 19.43 -3.66 22.84
C GLN A 229 18.48 -4.81 22.48
N GLY A 230 17.89 -4.77 21.28
CA GLY A 230 16.96 -5.80 20.80
C GLY A 230 15.49 -5.49 21.04
N GLN A 231 15.13 -4.38 21.70
CA GLN A 231 13.75 -3.97 21.92
C GLN A 231 13.28 -2.99 20.86
N VAL A 232 12.06 -3.21 20.34
CA VAL A 232 11.34 -2.31 19.45
C VAL A 232 10.00 -1.97 20.07
N ILE A 233 9.69 -0.69 20.17
CA ILE A 233 8.43 -0.21 20.77
C ILE A 233 7.76 0.74 19.78
N PHE A 234 6.55 0.39 19.36
CA PHE A 234 5.66 1.24 18.59
C PHE A 234 4.62 1.86 19.52
N TYR A 235 4.40 3.16 19.39
CA TYR A 235 3.35 3.90 20.09
C TYR A 235 2.33 4.45 19.11
N ALA A 236 1.05 4.26 19.38
CA ALA A 236 -0.05 4.82 18.61
C ALA A 236 -0.07 6.35 18.59
N ALA A 237 0.39 6.96 19.66
CA ALA A 237 0.43 8.41 19.82
C ALA A 237 1.82 8.87 20.25
N ALA A 238 2.28 10.00 19.72
CA ALA A 238 3.44 10.70 20.23
C ALA A 238 3.16 11.25 21.64
N ALA A 239 4.20 11.63 22.39
CA ALA A 239 4.04 12.16 23.73
C ALA A 239 3.12 13.40 23.73
N GLY A 240 2.11 13.44 24.60
CA GLY A 240 1.13 14.51 24.69
C GLY A 240 0.04 14.46 23.60
N GLN A 241 -0.10 13.36 22.88
CA GLN A 241 -1.12 13.18 21.83
C GLN A 241 -2.09 12.03 22.14
N TYR A 242 -3.19 12.02 21.39
CA TYR A 242 -4.25 11.03 21.51
C TYR A 242 -4.08 9.89 20.52
N ALA A 243 -4.48 8.69 20.92
CA ALA A 243 -4.82 7.60 20.01
C ALA A 243 -6.30 7.77 19.59
N PHE A 244 -6.64 7.34 18.39
CA PHE A 244 -7.98 7.47 17.81
C PHE A 244 -8.55 6.12 17.42
N ASP A 245 -9.87 6.02 17.47
CA ASP A 245 -10.63 4.89 16.93
C ASP A 245 -11.16 5.19 15.54
N ASP A 246 -11.21 4.17 14.71
CA ASP A 246 -11.81 4.20 13.38
C ASP A 246 -13.09 3.36 13.38
N ASP A 247 -14.23 4.04 13.48
CA ASP A 247 -15.55 3.39 13.54
C ASP A 247 -15.91 2.66 12.23
N VAL A 248 -15.32 3.07 11.10
CA VAL A 248 -15.55 2.42 9.81
C VAL A 248 -14.90 1.04 9.76
N HIS A 249 -13.68 0.93 10.27
CA HIS A 249 -12.93 -0.33 10.27
C HIS A 249 -13.03 -1.10 11.59
N GLN A 250 -13.65 -0.50 12.61
CA GLN A 250 -13.80 -1.08 13.95
C GLN A 250 -12.47 -1.56 14.57
N ASN A 251 -11.46 -0.71 14.47
CA ASN A 251 -10.13 -0.87 15.07
C ASN A 251 -9.61 0.49 15.55
N GLY A 252 -8.62 0.50 16.41
CA GLY A 252 -7.77 1.68 16.61
C GLY A 252 -7.10 2.08 15.31
N VAL A 253 -7.02 3.37 15.01
CA VAL A 253 -6.40 3.89 13.76
C VAL A 253 -4.96 3.40 13.59
N PHE A 254 -4.21 3.36 14.69
CA PHE A 254 -2.85 2.85 14.69
C PHE A 254 -2.80 1.34 14.41
N THR A 255 -3.59 0.55 15.16
CA THR A 255 -3.65 -0.90 14.97
C THR A 255 -4.08 -1.25 13.54
N LYS A 256 -5.07 -0.53 12.98
CA LYS A 256 -5.46 -0.68 11.57
C LYS A 256 -4.31 -0.42 10.62
N ALA A 257 -3.53 0.64 10.84
CA ALA A 257 -2.36 0.95 10.02
C ALA A 257 -1.27 -0.12 10.13
N VAL A 258 -1.03 -0.68 11.33
CA VAL A 258 -0.09 -1.79 11.53
C VAL A 258 -0.56 -3.04 10.78
N LEU A 259 -1.84 -3.41 10.89
CA LEU A 259 -2.42 -4.55 10.18
C LEU A 259 -2.29 -4.39 8.66
N ASP A 260 -2.63 -3.22 8.13
CA ASP A 260 -2.48 -2.88 6.72
C ASP A 260 -1.02 -2.95 6.24
N GLY A 261 -0.10 -2.48 7.07
CA GLY A 261 1.34 -2.58 6.79
C GLY A 261 1.82 -4.03 6.71
N LEU A 262 1.34 -4.88 7.63
CA LEU A 262 1.61 -6.32 7.65
C LEU A 262 0.88 -7.07 6.53
N ASP A 263 -0.18 -6.48 5.94
CA ASP A 263 -0.79 -6.92 4.69
C ASP A 263 0.02 -6.50 3.46
N CYS A 264 1.31 -6.36 3.64
CA CYS A 264 2.29 -6.05 2.60
C CYS A 264 2.25 -4.62 2.01
N LYS A 265 1.36 -3.74 2.48
CA LYS A 265 1.33 -2.33 2.04
C LYS A 265 2.57 -1.55 2.48
N ALA A 266 3.29 -2.03 3.52
CA ALA A 266 4.56 -1.48 4.01
C ALA A 266 5.80 -2.18 3.43
N SER A 267 5.66 -2.99 2.38
CA SER A 267 6.77 -3.80 1.87
C SER A 267 7.91 -2.96 1.31
N ALA A 268 9.14 -3.35 1.64
CA ALA A 268 10.35 -2.83 1.01
C ALA A 268 10.52 -3.41 -0.41
N PRO A 269 11.44 -2.88 -1.24
CA PRO A 269 11.63 -3.33 -2.63
C PRO A 269 11.89 -4.84 -2.82
N ARG A 270 12.24 -5.56 -1.75
CA ARG A 270 12.46 -7.02 -1.77
C ARG A 270 11.26 -7.82 -1.26
N GLY A 271 10.11 -7.20 -1.12
CA GLY A 271 8.89 -7.88 -0.66
C GLY A 271 8.91 -8.29 0.81
N THR A 272 9.74 -7.68 1.63
CA THR A 272 9.79 -7.92 3.07
C THR A 272 9.30 -6.68 3.80
N VAL A 273 8.38 -6.83 4.74
CA VAL A 273 8.05 -5.77 5.69
C VAL A 273 9.07 -5.83 6.82
N LEU A 274 9.81 -4.76 6.96
CA LEU A 274 10.78 -4.56 8.05
C LEU A 274 10.16 -3.67 9.13
N VAL A 275 10.70 -3.69 10.34
CA VAL A 275 10.32 -2.77 11.42
C VAL A 275 10.30 -1.32 10.95
N GLU A 276 11.35 -0.87 10.26
CA GLU A 276 11.46 0.50 9.72
C GLU A 276 10.37 0.82 8.69
N THR A 277 10.12 -0.10 7.75
CA THR A 277 9.12 0.14 6.71
C THR A 277 7.70 0.10 7.26
N LEU A 278 7.43 -0.76 8.25
CA LEU A 278 6.15 -0.80 8.96
C LEU A 278 5.91 0.52 9.71
N HIS A 279 6.90 1.03 10.43
CA HIS A 279 6.78 2.31 11.13
C HIS A 279 6.49 3.45 10.17
N SER A 280 7.30 3.60 9.11
CA SER A 280 7.12 4.67 8.12
C SER A 280 5.76 4.60 7.42
N PHE A 281 5.24 3.40 7.21
CA PHE A 281 3.90 3.19 6.66
C PHE A 281 2.83 3.60 7.68
N ALA A 282 2.89 3.06 8.91
CA ALA A 282 1.89 3.33 9.95
C ALA A 282 1.81 4.82 10.29
N GLU A 283 2.96 5.50 10.43
CA GLU A 283 3.00 6.94 10.67
C GLU A 283 2.30 7.73 9.55
N ARG A 284 2.56 7.40 8.29
CA ARG A 284 1.94 8.06 7.15
C ARG A 284 0.43 7.84 7.10
N GLU A 285 -0.04 6.61 7.35
CA GLU A 285 -1.47 6.29 7.34
C GLU A 285 -2.22 6.94 8.50
N VAL A 286 -1.66 6.90 9.73
CA VAL A 286 -2.25 7.58 10.89
C VAL A 286 -2.33 9.10 10.65
N ARG A 287 -1.25 9.73 10.16
CA ARG A 287 -1.28 11.16 9.78
C ARG A 287 -2.35 11.47 8.74
N ARG A 288 -2.47 10.62 7.72
CA ARG A 288 -3.49 10.78 6.68
C ARG A 288 -4.87 10.73 7.29
N TRP A 289 -5.14 9.72 8.10
CA TRP A 289 -6.43 9.55 8.75
C TRP A 289 -6.80 10.74 9.66
N ILE A 290 -5.86 11.23 10.49
CA ILE A 290 -6.08 12.38 11.37
C ILE A 290 -6.39 13.64 10.55
N ARG A 291 -5.63 13.91 9.50
CA ARG A 291 -5.87 15.05 8.61
C ARG A 291 -7.25 14.98 7.96
N ASP A 292 -7.63 13.79 7.47
CA ASP A 292 -8.84 13.61 6.68
C ASP A 292 -10.11 13.55 7.57
N ASN A 293 -10.00 13.15 8.83
CA ASN A 293 -11.13 12.98 9.73
C ASN A 293 -11.21 13.99 10.88
N LYS A 294 -10.09 14.58 11.29
CA LYS A 294 -10.06 15.55 12.41
C LYS A 294 -9.73 16.97 11.96
N ASN A 295 -9.43 17.18 10.67
CA ASN A 295 -9.09 18.47 10.06
C ASN A 295 -8.01 19.24 10.84
N ARG A 296 -6.99 18.52 11.34
CA ARG A 296 -5.90 19.09 12.15
C ARG A 296 -4.55 18.85 11.47
N PRO A 297 -3.63 19.82 11.48
CA PRO A 297 -2.24 19.55 11.15
C PRO A 297 -1.62 18.64 12.22
N VAL A 298 -0.82 17.66 11.82
CA VAL A 298 -0.17 16.71 12.73
C VAL A 298 1.30 16.63 12.40
N ASP A 299 2.13 17.08 13.33
CA ASP A 299 3.60 17.03 13.15
C ASP A 299 4.16 15.62 13.39
N ALA A 300 3.64 14.90 14.39
CA ALA A 300 3.97 13.50 14.65
C ALA A 300 2.71 12.74 15.06
N ALA A 301 2.41 11.61 14.40
CA ALA A 301 1.21 10.83 14.65
C ALA A 301 1.49 9.58 15.46
N THR A 302 2.61 8.91 15.19
CA THR A 302 3.08 7.72 15.90
C THR A 302 4.53 7.90 16.28
N GLN A 303 5.00 7.08 17.21
CA GLN A 303 6.40 7.11 17.62
C GLN A 303 6.96 5.68 17.66
N VAL A 304 8.22 5.52 17.29
CA VAL A 304 8.93 4.24 17.42
C VAL A 304 10.24 4.44 18.17
N SER A 305 10.53 3.50 19.06
CA SER A 305 11.85 3.33 19.66
C SER A 305 12.48 2.07 19.09
N MET A 306 13.59 2.21 18.39
CA MET A 306 14.33 1.09 17.80
C MET A 306 15.79 1.45 17.64
N GLU A 307 16.68 0.46 17.70
CA GLU A 307 18.11 0.67 17.56
C GLU A 307 18.76 -0.25 16.51
N GLY A 308 19.73 0.29 15.80
CA GLY A 308 20.68 -0.44 14.99
C GLY A 308 20.04 -1.54 14.13
N ALA A 309 20.43 -2.77 14.38
CA ALA A 309 19.99 -3.94 13.61
C ALA A 309 18.49 -4.24 13.72
N THR A 310 17.79 -3.78 14.77
CA THR A 310 16.35 -4.03 14.94
C THR A 310 15.50 -3.34 13.87
N ARG A 311 15.99 -2.25 13.27
CA ARG A 311 15.33 -1.59 12.12
C ARG A 311 15.09 -2.55 10.96
N ASN A 312 16.06 -3.43 10.72
CA ASN A 312 16.05 -4.39 9.63
C ASN A 312 15.41 -5.73 10.00
N MET A 313 14.78 -5.84 11.18
CA MET A 313 14.11 -7.06 11.60
C MET A 313 12.92 -7.35 10.67
N PRO A 314 12.88 -8.51 9.99
CA PRO A 314 11.78 -8.87 9.11
C PRO A 314 10.56 -9.29 9.93
N LEU A 315 9.43 -8.66 9.66
CA LEU A 315 8.15 -8.93 10.30
C LEU A 315 7.21 -9.75 9.43
N CYS A 316 7.23 -9.49 8.14
CA CYS A 316 6.37 -10.15 7.17
C CYS A 316 7.16 -10.42 5.90
N GLN A 317 7.07 -11.62 5.37
CA GLN A 317 7.56 -11.95 4.06
C GLN A 317 6.38 -11.89 3.09
N CYS A 318 6.25 -10.75 2.46
CA CYS A 318 5.40 -10.61 1.31
C CYS A 318 6.07 -11.36 0.17
N TRP A 319 5.42 -12.31 -0.41
CA TRP A 319 5.93 -13.09 -1.55
C TRP A 319 6.22 -12.23 -2.79
N ARG A 320 6.32 -10.90 -2.55
CA ARG A 320 6.61 -9.88 -3.53
C ARG A 320 7.95 -9.25 -3.30
N THR A 321 8.82 -9.83 -3.99
CA THR A 321 9.92 -9.08 -4.55
C THR A 321 9.50 -8.63 -5.96
N ALA A 322 10.20 -7.67 -6.55
CA ALA A 322 10.24 -7.53 -8.02
C ALA A 322 10.54 -8.89 -8.71
N THR A 323 10.86 -9.89 -7.96
CA THR A 323 11.14 -11.28 -8.22
C THR A 323 9.93 -12.20 -8.12
N SER A 324 8.78 -11.78 -7.60
CA SER A 324 7.55 -12.58 -7.56
C SER A 324 6.65 -12.36 -8.78
N ARG A 325 7.16 -11.68 -9.83
CA ARG A 325 6.47 -11.66 -11.11
C ARG A 325 6.39 -13.09 -11.63
N LEU A 326 5.18 -13.58 -11.72
CA LEU A 326 4.92 -14.80 -12.45
C LEU A 326 5.31 -14.55 -13.91
N ARG A 327 6.07 -15.47 -14.50
CA ARG A 327 6.27 -15.51 -15.93
C ARG A 327 5.20 -16.40 -16.51
N ILE A 328 4.43 -15.85 -17.42
CA ILE A 328 3.36 -16.59 -18.08
C ILE A 328 3.81 -16.94 -19.49
N ALA A 329 3.71 -18.21 -19.84
CA ALA A 329 3.87 -18.71 -21.20
C ALA A 329 2.54 -19.25 -21.69
N VAL A 330 2.19 -18.89 -22.93
CA VAL A 330 1.01 -19.37 -23.63
C VAL A 330 1.47 -20.17 -24.84
N ASP A 331 0.97 -21.39 -24.96
CA ASP A 331 1.19 -22.27 -26.10
C ASP A 331 -0.15 -22.86 -26.55
N GLY A 332 -0.76 -22.25 -27.55
CA GLY A 332 -2.09 -22.61 -28.04
C GLY A 332 -3.18 -22.45 -26.97
N SER A 333 -3.69 -23.56 -26.47
CA SER A 333 -4.70 -23.60 -25.39
C SER A 333 -4.09 -23.78 -23.98
N ILE A 334 -2.76 -23.80 -23.88
CA ILE A 334 -2.07 -24.12 -22.64
C ILE A 334 -1.44 -22.86 -22.06
N VAL A 335 -1.69 -22.63 -20.76
CA VAL A 335 -1.03 -21.61 -19.96
C VAL A 335 -0.12 -22.28 -18.96
N THR A 336 1.12 -21.85 -18.90
CA THR A 336 2.09 -22.28 -17.88
C THR A 336 2.59 -21.06 -17.11
N ALA A 337 2.45 -21.10 -15.80
CA ALA A 337 3.04 -20.12 -14.90
C ALA A 337 4.37 -20.63 -14.34
N TYR A 338 5.34 -19.74 -14.33
CA TYR A 338 6.68 -20.00 -13.79
C TYR A 338 6.97 -19.01 -12.67
N ASP A 339 7.74 -19.47 -11.70
CA ASP A 339 8.40 -18.57 -10.76
C ASP A 339 9.54 -17.79 -11.47
N GLN A 340 10.20 -16.90 -10.71
CA GLN A 340 11.32 -16.13 -11.24
C GLN A 340 12.55 -16.98 -11.61
N ASP A 341 12.70 -18.16 -10.98
CA ASP A 341 13.79 -19.09 -11.27
C ASP A 341 13.47 -20.01 -12.46
N THR A 342 12.38 -19.67 -13.20
CA THR A 342 11.87 -20.43 -14.35
C THR A 342 11.39 -21.86 -14.03
N ARG A 343 11.06 -22.13 -12.76
CA ARG A 343 10.45 -23.38 -12.37
C ARG A 343 8.95 -23.32 -12.63
N PRO A 344 8.34 -24.32 -13.28
CA PRO A 344 6.90 -24.32 -13.49
C PRO A 344 6.18 -24.48 -12.16
N LEU A 345 5.26 -23.56 -11.89
CA LEU A 345 4.38 -23.62 -10.72
C LEU A 345 3.16 -24.47 -11.05
N TRP A 346 2.54 -24.21 -12.18
CA TRP A 346 1.40 -24.96 -12.67
C TRP A 346 1.30 -24.86 -14.21
N ARG A 347 0.57 -25.82 -14.80
CA ARG A 347 0.21 -25.86 -16.21
C ARG A 347 -1.27 -26.19 -16.33
N LYS A 348 -2.01 -25.39 -17.10
CA LYS A 348 -3.45 -25.53 -17.28
C LYS A 348 -3.78 -25.51 -18.76
N GLU A 349 -4.61 -26.45 -19.19
CA GLU A 349 -5.11 -26.56 -20.56
C GLU A 349 -6.57 -26.12 -20.61
N PHE A 350 -6.92 -25.34 -21.60
CA PHE A 350 -8.25 -24.81 -21.85
C PHE A 350 -8.87 -25.47 -23.08
N ALA A 351 -10.21 -25.47 -23.16
CA ALA A 351 -10.90 -26.00 -24.31
C ALA A 351 -10.75 -25.15 -25.58
N GLU A 352 -10.31 -23.90 -25.43
CA GLU A 352 -10.15 -22.92 -26.49
C GLU A 352 -8.72 -22.38 -26.52
N PRO A 353 -8.25 -21.89 -27.68
CA PRO A 353 -6.96 -21.19 -27.75
C PRO A 353 -6.96 -19.95 -26.85
N VAL A 354 -5.87 -19.73 -26.16
CA VAL A 354 -5.70 -18.55 -25.30
C VAL A 354 -5.37 -17.33 -26.17
N VAL A 355 -6.17 -16.26 -26.04
CA VAL A 355 -5.95 -15.00 -26.76
C VAL A 355 -4.76 -14.25 -26.17
N HIS A 356 -4.73 -14.14 -24.85
CA HIS A 356 -3.69 -13.46 -24.09
C HIS A 356 -3.73 -13.93 -22.65
N ALA A 357 -2.58 -13.91 -21.96
CA ALA A 357 -2.53 -14.12 -20.51
C ALA A 357 -1.46 -13.24 -19.88
N GLU A 358 -1.79 -12.62 -18.76
CA GLU A 358 -0.85 -11.81 -17.99
C GLU A 358 -1.07 -11.96 -16.48
N ALA A 359 -0.01 -11.70 -15.72
CA ALA A 359 -0.06 -11.72 -14.28
C ALA A 359 -0.26 -10.29 -13.75
N ALA A 360 -1.25 -10.10 -12.89
CA ALA A 360 -1.60 -8.83 -12.29
C ALA A 360 -2.06 -9.02 -10.85
N ASP A 361 -1.84 -8.02 -10.05
CA ASP A 361 -2.35 -7.92 -8.70
C ASP A 361 -3.74 -7.27 -8.72
N LEU A 362 -4.76 -8.06 -8.63
CA LEU A 362 -6.14 -7.59 -8.77
C LEU A 362 -6.73 -7.08 -7.45
N ASP A 363 -6.32 -7.62 -6.31
CA ASP A 363 -6.92 -7.32 -5.01
C ASP A 363 -6.00 -6.58 -4.02
N ALA A 364 -4.77 -6.23 -4.44
CA ALA A 364 -3.73 -5.57 -3.66
C ALA A 364 -3.23 -6.42 -2.46
N ASP A 365 -3.41 -7.73 -2.52
CA ASP A 365 -2.91 -8.64 -1.51
C ASP A 365 -1.43 -8.98 -1.70
N ALA A 366 -0.83 -8.51 -2.78
CA ALA A 366 0.54 -8.65 -3.15
C ALA A 366 0.87 -10.01 -3.77
N LEU A 367 -0.06 -10.91 -3.99
CA LEU A 367 0.06 -12.09 -4.82
C LEU A 367 -0.48 -11.77 -6.22
N TYR A 368 0.16 -12.30 -7.24
CA TYR A 368 -0.30 -12.07 -8.61
C TYR A 368 -1.30 -13.15 -9.00
N GLU A 369 -2.49 -12.74 -9.36
CA GLU A 369 -3.43 -13.54 -10.12
C GLU A 369 -2.97 -13.63 -11.56
N VAL A 370 -3.41 -14.67 -12.26
CA VAL A 370 -3.23 -14.79 -13.70
C VAL A 370 -4.56 -14.58 -14.40
N VAL A 371 -4.61 -13.53 -15.19
CA VAL A 371 -5.75 -13.23 -16.06
C VAL A 371 -5.53 -13.94 -17.40
N ILE A 372 -6.49 -14.74 -17.82
CA ILE A 372 -6.44 -15.56 -19.03
C ILE A 372 -7.63 -15.20 -19.90
N GLY A 373 -7.36 -14.66 -21.07
CA GLY A 373 -8.37 -14.33 -22.06
C GLY A 373 -8.56 -15.48 -23.03
N LEU A 374 -9.79 -15.94 -23.13
CA LEU A 374 -10.26 -16.93 -24.11
C LEU A 374 -11.17 -16.22 -25.12
N PRO A 375 -11.37 -16.74 -26.33
CA PRO A 375 -12.30 -16.16 -27.30
C PRO A 375 -13.68 -15.88 -26.71
N THR A 376 -14.17 -16.76 -25.84
CA THR A 376 -15.53 -16.69 -25.28
C THR A 376 -15.58 -16.05 -23.88
N GLY A 377 -14.43 -15.82 -23.20
CA GLY A 377 -14.45 -15.37 -21.81
C GLY A 377 -13.11 -14.91 -21.26
N VAL A 378 -13.17 -14.37 -20.05
CA VAL A 378 -12.01 -14.10 -19.20
C VAL A 378 -12.07 -15.02 -17.99
N VAL A 379 -10.93 -15.65 -17.68
CA VAL A 379 -10.74 -16.52 -16.53
C VAL A 379 -9.66 -15.91 -15.65
N VAL A 380 -9.90 -15.82 -14.35
CA VAL A 380 -8.89 -15.42 -13.39
C VAL A 380 -8.59 -16.59 -12.46
N VAL A 381 -7.31 -16.89 -12.32
CA VAL A 381 -6.81 -17.92 -11.40
C VAL A 381 -5.86 -17.29 -10.41
N ASP A 382 -5.79 -17.86 -9.20
CA ASP A 382 -4.82 -17.47 -8.21
C ASP A 382 -3.39 -17.90 -8.60
N ARG A 383 -2.42 -17.54 -7.77
CA ARG A 383 -1.01 -17.88 -7.96
C ARG A 383 -0.76 -19.38 -8.15
N ASP A 384 -1.58 -20.23 -7.54
CA ASP A 384 -1.45 -21.68 -7.55
C ASP A 384 -2.24 -22.33 -8.69
N GLY A 385 -2.88 -21.53 -9.55
CA GLY A 385 -3.66 -21.98 -10.71
C GLY A 385 -5.09 -22.38 -10.39
N LYS A 386 -5.59 -22.12 -9.16
CA LYS A 386 -7.00 -22.34 -8.81
C LYS A 386 -7.86 -21.24 -9.41
N GLU A 387 -8.94 -21.60 -10.10
CA GLU A 387 -9.88 -20.64 -10.67
C GLU A 387 -10.61 -19.87 -9.57
N LEU A 388 -10.47 -18.54 -9.61
CA LEU A 388 -11.18 -17.62 -8.73
C LEU A 388 -12.54 -17.28 -9.31
N TRP A 389 -12.57 -16.89 -10.58
CA TRP A 389 -13.81 -16.62 -11.29
C TRP A 389 -13.62 -16.70 -12.82
N ARG A 390 -14.76 -16.78 -13.52
CA ARG A 390 -14.87 -16.77 -14.98
C ARG A 390 -16.03 -15.89 -15.39
N ARG A 391 -15.85 -15.12 -16.49
CA ARG A 391 -16.91 -14.33 -17.12
C ARG A 391 -16.92 -14.62 -18.63
N SER A 392 -18.12 -14.87 -19.15
CA SER A 392 -18.35 -15.00 -20.59
C SER A 392 -19.03 -13.75 -21.12
N ALA A 393 -18.73 -13.37 -22.34
CA ALA A 393 -19.38 -12.27 -23.04
C ALA A 393 -20.04 -12.69 -24.34
N GLU A 394 -20.34 -13.99 -24.51
CA GLU A 394 -21.04 -14.48 -25.69
C GLU A 394 -22.30 -13.65 -26.00
N PRO A 395 -22.58 -13.36 -27.27
CA PRO A 395 -21.92 -13.86 -28.49
C PRO A 395 -20.66 -13.08 -28.94
N LEU A 396 -20.16 -12.14 -28.11
CA LEU A 396 -18.99 -11.35 -28.45
C LEU A 396 -17.71 -12.21 -28.35
N THR A 397 -16.68 -11.81 -29.08
CA THR A 397 -15.37 -12.48 -29.07
C THR A 397 -14.33 -11.56 -28.46
N LEU A 398 -13.53 -12.06 -27.53
CA LEU A 398 -12.42 -11.30 -26.94
C LEU A 398 -11.38 -10.97 -28.02
N ALA A 399 -11.11 -9.70 -28.18
CA ALA A 399 -10.04 -9.22 -29.06
C ALA A 399 -8.70 -9.15 -28.31
N THR A 400 -8.71 -8.54 -27.12
CA THR A 400 -7.56 -8.41 -26.23
C THR A 400 -8.02 -7.90 -24.86
N PHE A 401 -7.11 -7.88 -23.89
CA PHE A 401 -7.32 -7.17 -22.61
C PHE A 401 -6.00 -6.59 -22.11
N THR A 402 -6.08 -5.76 -21.08
CA THR A 402 -4.93 -5.25 -20.31
C THR A 402 -5.34 -5.06 -18.85
N THR A 403 -4.36 -5.07 -17.95
CA THR A 403 -4.59 -4.82 -16.53
C THR A 403 -3.91 -3.53 -16.07
N GLY A 404 -4.46 -2.89 -15.04
CA GLY A 404 -3.85 -1.72 -14.41
C GLY A 404 -4.73 -1.05 -13.36
N ASP A 405 -4.11 -0.26 -12.49
CA ASP A 405 -4.81 0.48 -11.43
C ASP A 405 -5.55 1.71 -11.99
N LEU A 406 -6.80 1.50 -12.40
CA LEU A 406 -7.67 2.54 -12.94
C LEU A 406 -8.20 3.51 -11.89
N TYR A 407 -8.29 3.08 -10.64
CA TYR A 407 -8.98 3.82 -9.59
C TYR A 407 -8.05 4.39 -8.52
N LYS A 408 -6.73 4.24 -8.68
CA LYS A 408 -5.72 4.65 -7.69
C LYS A 408 -5.91 4.01 -6.31
N LYS A 409 -6.37 2.77 -6.30
CA LYS A 409 -6.59 1.99 -5.08
C LYS A 409 -5.52 0.94 -4.83
N HIS A 410 -4.47 0.93 -5.66
CA HIS A 410 -3.43 -0.11 -5.69
C HIS A 410 -3.95 -1.51 -6.07
N THR A 411 -5.20 -1.62 -6.49
CA THR A 411 -5.78 -2.81 -7.10
C THR A 411 -5.79 -2.64 -8.60
N ASN A 412 -5.41 -3.66 -9.36
CA ASN A 412 -5.54 -3.63 -10.80
C ASN A 412 -6.95 -4.03 -11.23
N GLN A 413 -7.47 -3.39 -12.24
CA GLN A 413 -8.67 -3.76 -12.94
C GLN A 413 -8.29 -4.38 -14.27
N ILE A 414 -9.16 -5.25 -14.80
CA ILE A 414 -9.01 -5.85 -16.12
C ILE A 414 -9.87 -5.02 -17.07
N VAL A 415 -9.27 -4.53 -18.15
CA VAL A 415 -10.00 -3.86 -19.23
C VAL A 415 -10.02 -4.77 -20.43
N ALA A 416 -11.15 -5.41 -20.68
CA ALA A 416 -11.35 -6.36 -21.78
C ALA A 416 -12.05 -5.69 -22.96
N LEU A 417 -11.57 -5.98 -24.15
CA LEU A 417 -12.13 -5.51 -25.40
C LEU A 417 -12.78 -6.69 -26.14
N TRP A 418 -14.08 -6.60 -26.32
CA TRP A 418 -14.91 -7.59 -26.99
C TRP A 418 -15.37 -7.07 -28.34
N ASN A 419 -15.33 -7.89 -29.37
CA ASN A 419 -15.77 -7.54 -30.71
C ASN A 419 -16.97 -8.37 -31.16
N ASP A 420 -17.95 -7.67 -31.72
CA ASP A 420 -19.03 -8.24 -32.52
C ASP A 420 -18.70 -8.05 -34.00
N LYS A 421 -18.00 -9.00 -34.57
CA LYS A 421 -17.56 -8.90 -35.97
C LYS A 421 -18.71 -8.80 -36.97
N PRO A 422 -19.80 -9.58 -36.83
CA PRO A 422 -20.98 -9.46 -37.71
C PRO A 422 -21.57 -8.07 -37.73
N ASN A 423 -21.69 -7.42 -36.58
CA ASN A 423 -22.28 -6.10 -36.46
C ASN A 423 -21.25 -4.96 -36.54
N SER A 424 -19.96 -5.28 -36.65
CA SER A 424 -18.85 -4.32 -36.69
C SER A 424 -18.83 -3.37 -35.48
N THR A 425 -19.21 -3.87 -34.30
CA THR A 425 -19.23 -3.12 -33.04
C THR A 425 -18.28 -3.73 -32.02
N SER A 426 -18.04 -3.01 -30.94
CA SER A 426 -17.21 -3.48 -29.83
C SER A 426 -17.85 -3.15 -28.49
N ARG A 427 -17.50 -3.96 -27.49
CA ARG A 427 -17.79 -3.68 -26.07
C ARG A 427 -16.49 -3.59 -25.31
N LEU A 428 -16.35 -2.54 -24.53
CA LEU A 428 -15.27 -2.39 -23.56
C LEU A 428 -15.82 -2.69 -22.16
N THR A 429 -15.23 -3.67 -21.48
CA THR A 429 -15.66 -4.10 -20.15
C THR A 429 -14.50 -3.94 -19.17
N VAL A 430 -14.78 -3.36 -18.00
CA VAL A 430 -13.85 -3.26 -16.89
C VAL A 430 -14.33 -4.20 -15.78
N TYR A 431 -13.46 -5.13 -15.36
CA TYR A 431 -13.72 -6.03 -14.24
C TYR A 431 -12.85 -5.64 -13.05
N ASP A 432 -13.42 -5.76 -11.84
CA ASP A 432 -12.66 -5.70 -10.59
C ASP A 432 -12.09 -7.08 -10.19
N SER A 433 -11.48 -7.17 -8.99
CA SER A 433 -10.90 -8.40 -8.46
C SER A 433 -11.91 -9.52 -8.24
N GLU A 434 -13.19 -9.19 -8.02
CA GLU A 434 -14.29 -10.15 -7.79
C GLU A 434 -15.05 -10.48 -9.09
N GLY A 435 -14.67 -9.84 -10.19
CA GLY A 435 -15.30 -10.01 -11.50
C GLY A 435 -16.62 -9.26 -11.65
N HIS A 436 -16.87 -8.23 -10.83
CA HIS A 436 -17.94 -7.28 -11.12
C HIS A 436 -17.56 -6.43 -12.32
N GLU A 437 -18.54 -6.14 -13.18
CA GLU A 437 -18.27 -5.50 -14.46
C GLU A 437 -18.97 -4.17 -14.64
N GLN A 438 -18.30 -3.31 -15.42
CA GLN A 438 -18.87 -2.10 -16.00
C GLN A 438 -18.53 -2.09 -17.48
N SER A 439 -19.53 -1.91 -18.35
CA SER A 439 -19.34 -2.00 -19.80
C SER A 439 -19.86 -0.79 -20.54
N ILE A 440 -19.30 -0.55 -21.74
CA ILE A 440 -19.82 0.39 -22.73
C ILE A 440 -19.70 -0.21 -24.12
N ASP A 441 -20.75 -0.06 -24.93
CA ASP A 441 -20.73 -0.44 -26.34
C ASP A 441 -20.19 0.70 -27.21
N HIS A 442 -19.43 0.33 -28.24
CA HIS A 442 -18.85 1.26 -29.20
C HIS A 442 -19.30 0.87 -30.63
N PRO A 443 -19.78 1.85 -31.43
CA PRO A 443 -20.39 1.58 -32.75
C PRO A 443 -19.38 1.23 -33.86
N ALA A 444 -18.12 0.95 -33.49
CA ALA A 444 -17.09 0.53 -34.44
C ALA A 444 -16.17 -0.53 -33.80
N LEU A 445 -15.49 -1.29 -34.65
CA LEU A 445 -14.52 -2.27 -34.19
C LEU A 445 -13.28 -1.58 -33.59
N LEU A 446 -13.07 -1.79 -32.31
CA LEU A 446 -11.86 -1.42 -31.59
C LEU A 446 -10.84 -2.55 -31.71
N ARG A 447 -9.55 -2.19 -31.78
CA ARG A 447 -8.47 -3.17 -31.97
C ARG A 447 -7.46 -3.20 -30.85
N TYR A 448 -7.35 -2.09 -30.12
CA TYR A 448 -6.31 -1.90 -29.10
C TYR A 448 -6.93 -1.41 -27.82
N VAL A 449 -6.36 -1.81 -26.71
CA VAL A 449 -6.67 -1.27 -25.39
C VAL A 449 -5.39 -1.14 -24.57
N ALA A 450 -5.22 0.01 -23.90
CA ALA A 450 -4.11 0.26 -22.99
C ALA A 450 -4.58 1.14 -21.83
N ILE A 451 -3.90 1.05 -20.70
CA ILE A 451 -4.12 1.90 -19.54
C ILE A 451 -2.91 2.81 -19.36
N GLY A 452 -3.13 4.11 -19.27
CA GLY A 452 -2.07 5.08 -19.09
C GLY A 452 -2.48 6.29 -18.28
N ARG A 453 -1.47 7.03 -17.82
CA ARG A 453 -1.62 8.31 -17.13
C ARG A 453 -0.39 9.17 -17.39
N PRO A 454 -0.55 10.51 -17.48
CA PRO A 454 0.59 11.41 -17.73
C PRO A 454 1.66 11.31 -16.65
N ASN A 455 1.26 11.23 -15.39
CA ASN A 455 2.13 11.04 -14.24
C ASN A 455 1.34 10.44 -13.06
N ASN A 456 2.01 10.25 -11.93
CA ASN A 456 1.40 9.64 -10.74
C ASN A 456 0.29 10.49 -10.08
N MET A 457 0.24 11.79 -10.35
CA MET A 457 -0.79 12.69 -9.80
C MET A 457 -2.11 12.66 -10.59
N HIS A 458 -2.07 12.37 -11.88
CA HIS A 458 -3.25 12.35 -12.74
C HIS A 458 -4.03 11.03 -12.64
N SER A 459 -5.33 11.12 -12.89
CA SER A 459 -6.17 9.91 -12.97
C SER A 459 -5.82 9.09 -14.20
N PRO A 460 -5.78 7.75 -14.09
CA PRO A 460 -5.60 6.88 -15.24
C PRO A 460 -6.68 7.07 -16.29
N ARG A 461 -6.35 6.72 -17.52
CA ARG A 461 -7.22 6.75 -18.70
C ARG A 461 -7.13 5.43 -19.43
N ILE A 462 -8.20 5.07 -20.10
CA ILE A 462 -8.20 3.96 -21.05
C ILE A 462 -7.97 4.55 -22.44
N VAL A 463 -6.99 4.00 -23.14
CA VAL A 463 -6.71 4.33 -24.54
C VAL A 463 -7.18 3.18 -25.39
N THR A 464 -7.92 3.48 -26.45
CA THR A 464 -8.34 2.48 -27.44
C THR A 464 -8.32 3.08 -28.84
N ALA A 465 -8.36 2.24 -29.86
CA ALA A 465 -8.37 2.71 -31.24
C ALA A 465 -9.16 1.79 -32.16
N THR A 466 -9.78 2.39 -33.18
CA THR A 466 -10.20 1.75 -34.42
C THR A 466 -9.03 1.77 -35.43
N ASP A 467 -9.25 1.32 -36.66
CA ASP A 467 -8.27 1.45 -37.75
C ASP A 467 -7.91 2.91 -38.07
N SER A 468 -8.80 3.87 -37.79
CA SER A 468 -8.64 5.26 -38.21
C SER A 468 -8.81 6.29 -37.10
N SER A 469 -9.14 5.87 -35.88
CA SER A 469 -9.39 6.80 -34.77
C SER A 469 -8.80 6.29 -33.47
N VAL A 470 -8.22 7.20 -32.71
CA VAL A 470 -7.76 6.98 -31.33
C VAL A 470 -8.71 7.65 -30.37
N LEU A 471 -9.08 6.96 -29.31
CA LEU A 471 -9.97 7.43 -28.26
C LEU A 471 -9.26 7.37 -26.90
N LEU A 472 -9.36 8.43 -26.14
CA LEU A 472 -9.00 8.44 -24.73
C LEU A 472 -10.27 8.50 -23.91
N LEU A 473 -10.46 7.56 -22.97
CA LEU A 473 -11.67 7.43 -22.18
C LEU A 473 -11.41 7.73 -20.71
N HIS A 474 -12.40 8.29 -20.04
CA HIS A 474 -12.43 8.37 -18.58
C HIS A 474 -12.55 6.97 -17.97
N ALA A 475 -11.62 6.60 -17.10
CA ALA A 475 -11.59 5.27 -16.49
C ALA A 475 -12.88 4.88 -15.73
N LYS A 476 -13.47 5.82 -14.97
CA LYS A 476 -14.68 5.55 -14.16
C LYS A 476 -15.99 5.59 -14.93
N LYS A 477 -16.07 6.43 -15.98
CA LYS A 477 -17.33 6.66 -16.71
C LYS A 477 -17.35 5.96 -18.06
N LEU A 478 -16.20 5.50 -18.52
CA LEU A 478 -15.95 4.94 -19.87
C LEU A 478 -16.37 5.89 -21.00
N THR A 479 -16.55 7.18 -20.71
CA THR A 479 -16.93 8.20 -21.68
C THR A 479 -15.69 8.79 -22.34
N PRO A 480 -15.77 9.20 -23.62
CA PRO A 480 -14.66 9.84 -24.30
C PRO A 480 -14.17 11.10 -23.58
N TYR A 481 -12.87 11.21 -23.40
CA TYR A 481 -12.18 12.43 -22.97
C TYR A 481 -11.80 13.25 -24.19
N TRP A 482 -11.22 12.59 -25.20
CA TRP A 482 -11.03 13.13 -26.53
C TRP A 482 -10.95 12.00 -27.57
N GLN A 483 -11.15 12.36 -28.84
CA GLN A 483 -10.99 11.46 -29.98
C GLN A 483 -10.22 12.18 -31.09
N ARG A 484 -9.26 11.49 -31.69
CA ARG A 484 -8.51 11.95 -32.86
C ARG A 484 -8.69 10.98 -34.01
N ARG A 485 -8.97 11.50 -35.18
CA ARG A 485 -9.16 10.70 -36.41
C ARG A 485 -8.10 11.01 -37.44
N VAL A 486 -7.60 9.97 -38.13
CA VAL A 486 -6.70 10.11 -39.27
C VAL A 486 -7.53 10.43 -40.49
N ARG A 487 -7.22 11.55 -41.15
CA ARG A 487 -7.86 11.97 -42.41
C ARG A 487 -7.17 11.45 -43.66
N SER A 488 -5.88 11.11 -43.58
CA SER A 488 -5.08 10.70 -44.72
C SER A 488 -5.60 9.39 -45.29
N SER A 489 -5.93 9.39 -46.58
CA SER A 489 -6.39 8.18 -47.30
C SER A 489 -5.30 7.10 -47.27
N GLY A 490 -5.69 5.89 -46.88
CA GLY A 490 -4.79 4.74 -46.79
C GLY A 490 -3.97 4.62 -45.51
N GLU A 491 -4.06 5.58 -44.62
CA GLU A 491 -3.40 5.49 -43.29
C GLU A 491 -4.24 4.67 -42.33
N THR A 492 -3.62 3.68 -41.70
CA THR A 492 -4.25 2.86 -40.65
C THR A 492 -3.41 2.84 -39.40
N ILE A 493 -4.08 2.83 -38.24
CA ILE A 493 -3.44 2.69 -36.94
C ILE A 493 -3.00 1.24 -36.76
N ARG A 494 -1.74 1.02 -36.42
CA ARG A 494 -1.12 -0.30 -36.28
C ARG A 494 -0.81 -0.68 -34.86
N GLU A 495 -0.47 0.32 -34.02
CA GLU A 495 -0.09 0.08 -32.62
C GLU A 495 -0.32 1.32 -31.76
N LEU A 496 -0.57 1.09 -30.49
CA LEU A 496 -0.61 2.11 -29.42
C LEU A 496 0.47 1.80 -28.40
N ARG A 497 1.29 2.78 -28.07
CA ARG A 497 2.31 2.68 -27.03
C ARG A 497 2.24 3.86 -26.08
N ILE A 498 2.58 3.65 -24.82
CA ILE A 498 2.65 4.69 -23.80
C ILE A 498 4.10 4.83 -23.37
N GLY A 499 4.66 6.02 -23.51
CA GLY A 499 6.05 6.33 -23.21
C GLY A 499 6.22 7.82 -22.93
N ASP A 500 7.46 8.27 -22.79
CA ASP A 500 7.84 9.68 -22.66
C ASP A 500 8.39 10.15 -24.00
N GLY A 501 7.55 10.85 -24.77
CA GLY A 501 7.84 11.20 -26.17
C GLY A 501 8.72 12.44 -26.33
N ASP A 502 8.70 13.36 -25.36
CA ASP A 502 9.44 14.62 -25.40
C ASP A 502 10.48 14.76 -24.27
N HIS A 503 10.65 13.67 -23.48
CA HIS A 503 11.60 13.58 -22.37
C HIS A 503 11.35 14.58 -21.22
N ASP A 504 10.06 14.95 -21.02
CA ASP A 504 9.64 15.82 -19.91
C ASP A 504 9.31 15.07 -18.61
N SER A 505 9.58 13.76 -18.57
CA SER A 505 9.26 12.82 -17.49
C SER A 505 7.76 12.57 -17.29
N ARG A 506 6.92 12.97 -18.24
CA ARG A 506 5.51 12.59 -18.32
C ARG A 506 5.35 11.49 -19.36
N ARG A 507 4.29 10.75 -19.20
CA ARG A 507 3.94 9.73 -20.20
C ARG A 507 3.02 10.34 -21.25
N ASP A 508 3.32 9.98 -22.50
CA ASP A 508 2.61 10.36 -23.70
C ASP A 508 2.08 9.14 -24.41
N LEU A 509 1.24 9.36 -25.40
CA LEU A 509 0.68 8.33 -26.24
C LEU A 509 1.33 8.36 -27.61
N ALA A 510 2.05 7.29 -27.97
CA ALA A 510 2.50 7.06 -29.32
C ALA A 510 1.46 6.28 -30.10
N VAL A 511 1.10 6.77 -31.27
CA VAL A 511 0.19 6.14 -32.22
C VAL A 511 0.97 5.83 -33.49
N ASP A 512 1.24 4.57 -33.71
CA ASP A 512 1.93 4.11 -34.91
C ASP A 512 0.91 3.89 -36.02
N THR A 513 1.14 4.53 -37.16
CA THR A 513 0.35 4.38 -38.39
C THR A 513 1.16 3.67 -39.48
N SER A 514 0.55 3.43 -40.61
CA SER A 514 1.23 2.84 -41.77
C SER A 514 2.42 3.67 -42.27
N SER A 515 2.47 4.97 -42.03
CA SER A 515 3.54 5.87 -42.50
C SER A 515 4.51 6.35 -41.42
N GLY A 516 4.21 6.15 -40.15
CA GLY A 516 5.07 6.58 -39.04
C GLY A 516 4.31 6.77 -37.73
N THR A 517 5.02 7.33 -36.73
CA THR A 517 4.52 7.52 -35.37
C THR A 517 4.10 8.97 -35.12
N THR A 518 2.96 9.16 -34.48
CA THR A 518 2.54 10.45 -33.92
C THR A 518 2.47 10.35 -32.41
N TRP A 519 3.10 11.28 -31.73
CA TRP A 519 3.08 11.41 -30.28
C TRP A 519 2.04 12.44 -29.85
N PHE A 520 1.18 12.05 -28.90
CA PHE A 520 0.16 12.91 -28.29
C PHE A 520 0.38 13.01 -26.79
N THR A 521 0.21 14.22 -26.23
CA THR A 521 -0.03 14.33 -24.80
C THR A 521 -1.34 13.66 -24.41
N PHE A 522 -1.51 13.33 -23.13
CA PHE A 522 -2.80 12.84 -22.64
C PHE A 522 -3.94 13.88 -22.71
N ASP A 523 -3.64 15.14 -23.05
CA ASP A 523 -4.65 16.17 -23.36
C ASP A 523 -4.95 16.25 -24.86
N GLY A 524 -4.36 15.39 -25.67
CA GLY A 524 -4.62 15.29 -27.11
C GLY A 524 -3.87 16.29 -27.99
N LYS A 525 -2.84 16.97 -27.48
CA LYS A 525 -1.93 17.78 -28.25
C LYS A 525 -0.92 16.90 -28.97
N ILE A 526 -0.58 17.21 -30.23
CA ILE A 526 0.53 16.58 -30.94
C ILE A 526 1.85 17.17 -30.43
N LEU A 527 2.74 16.31 -29.93
CA LEU A 527 4.09 16.67 -29.50
C LEU A 527 5.08 16.57 -30.64
N GLY A 528 4.96 15.55 -31.47
CA GLY A 528 5.83 15.28 -32.59
C GLY A 528 5.25 14.22 -33.50
N GLN A 529 5.71 14.21 -34.73
CA GLN A 529 5.23 13.28 -35.74
C GLN A 529 6.36 12.92 -36.71
N SER A 530 6.49 11.61 -36.96
CA SER A 530 7.25 11.07 -38.09
C SER A 530 6.26 10.38 -39.03
N GLY A 531 6.06 10.89 -40.21
CA GLY A 531 5.10 10.30 -41.14
C GLY A 531 4.10 11.29 -41.73
N LYS A 532 3.12 10.79 -42.49
CA LYS A 532 2.20 11.59 -43.30
C LYS A 532 0.77 11.67 -42.74
N ALA A 533 0.51 11.12 -41.56
CA ALA A 533 -0.82 11.09 -40.99
C ALA A 533 -1.30 12.51 -40.67
N VAL A 534 -2.48 12.89 -41.16
CA VAL A 534 -3.16 14.14 -40.83
C VAL A 534 -4.26 13.83 -39.82
N TRP A 535 -4.25 14.50 -38.71
CA TRP A 535 -5.16 14.26 -37.58
C TRP A 535 -6.21 15.34 -37.45
N GLU A 536 -7.46 14.95 -37.23
CA GLU A 536 -8.56 15.86 -36.89
C GLU A 536 -9.14 15.55 -35.51
N ASP A 537 -9.73 16.56 -34.89
CA ASP A 537 -10.53 16.38 -33.68
C ASP A 537 -11.89 15.80 -34.07
N ALA A 538 -12.13 14.57 -33.62
CA ALA A 538 -13.40 13.88 -33.85
C ALA A 538 -14.23 13.76 -32.57
N SER A 539 -13.88 14.52 -31.50
CA SER A 539 -14.65 14.64 -30.26
C SER A 539 -16.03 15.21 -30.63
N ALA A 540 -17.04 14.38 -30.53
CA ALA A 540 -18.37 14.58 -31.07
C ALA A 540 -18.97 15.97 -30.77
N ARG A 541 -19.39 16.68 -31.78
CA ARG A 541 -20.64 17.43 -31.69
C ARG A 541 -21.78 16.42 -31.84
N PRO A 542 -22.72 16.31 -30.89
CA PRO A 542 -23.98 15.67 -31.20
C PRO A 542 -24.59 16.48 -32.34
N GLY A 543 -24.79 15.85 -33.48
CA GLY A 543 -25.48 16.47 -34.59
C GLY A 543 -26.82 17.00 -34.12
N ASN A 544 -27.01 18.32 -34.24
CA ASN A 544 -28.31 18.92 -34.39
C ASN A 544 -28.92 18.33 -35.68
N GLY A 545 -29.61 17.21 -35.53
CA GLY A 545 -30.58 16.74 -36.50
C GLY A 545 -31.85 17.54 -36.22
N GLY A 546 -31.95 18.73 -36.81
CA GLY A 546 -33.22 19.38 -36.96
C GLY A 546 -34.05 18.65 -38.00
N ILE A 547 -35.32 18.68 -37.70
CA ILE A 547 -36.59 18.37 -38.36
C ILE A 547 -37.15 17.01 -37.98
#